data_eac8115d34f981076961c9a84257746a
#
_entry.id   eac8115d34f981076961c9a84257746a
#
_cell.length_a   1.000
_cell.length_b   1.000
_cell.length_c   1.000
_cell.angle_alpha   90.00
_cell.angle_beta   90.00
_cell.angle_gamma   90.00
#
_symmetry.space_group_name_H-M   'P 1'
#
loop_
_entity.id
_entity.type
_entity.pdbx_description
1 polymer ?
#
loop_
_entity_poly.entity_id
_entity_poly.type
_entity_poly.pdbx_seq_one_letter_code
_entity_poly.pdbx_strand_id
1 'polypeptide(L)'
;MALRLHRGGRFRTWLGARLGGDFALGDRIWRRILHGLGAGALVYYVLPTDFFVIAPKVDILLAALAAVLLLELLRHVAGLEIPTIRPYEAGRIGSFAIFGIAIVLVIVLAPLPIACAVVLGTAFVDPLAGELRRLPDPRGLDVTLSFAAYAALAFVGLAVIGRWPVVASAGLALVASAVAVAVERPKVWWLDDDLLMTLVPAAVLYLLAVPVLRLPA
;
A
#
# COMPACT_ATOMS: atom_id res chain seq x y z
N MET A 1 18.25 -33.65 1.37
CA MET A 1 18.47 -33.40 2.81
C MET A 1 18.47 -31.89 3.03
N ALA A 2 17.33 -31.33 3.33
CA ALA A 2 17.16 -29.86 3.42
C ALA A 2 17.43 -29.43 4.87
N LEU A 3 18.52 -28.70 5.07
CA LEU A 3 18.82 -28.03 6.34
C LEU A 3 17.72 -26.95 6.58
N ARG A 4 16.66 -27.31 7.30
CA ARG A 4 15.74 -26.32 7.89
C ARG A 4 16.49 -25.59 9.01
N LEU A 5 17.11 -24.47 8.67
CA LEU A 5 17.62 -23.53 9.67
C LEU A 5 16.44 -22.84 10.35
N HIS A 6 16.01 -23.41 11.45
CA HIS A 6 15.01 -22.87 12.40
C HIS A 6 15.57 -21.62 13.12
N ARG A 7 15.92 -20.56 12.38
CA ARG A 7 16.49 -19.32 12.95
C ARG A 7 15.44 -18.21 13.24
N GLY A 8 14.24 -18.32 12.74
CA GLY A 8 13.19 -17.28 12.94
C GLY A 8 12.53 -17.31 14.33
N GLY A 9 12.59 -18.41 15.04
CA GLY A 9 11.97 -18.53 16.37
C GLY A 9 12.47 -17.54 17.41
N ARG A 10 13.73 -17.08 17.32
CA ARG A 10 14.33 -16.21 18.35
C ARG A 10 13.87 -14.75 18.29
N PHE A 11 13.66 -14.20 17.10
CA PHE A 11 13.15 -12.82 16.96
C PHE A 11 11.65 -12.74 17.31
N ARG A 12 10.87 -13.71 16.83
CA ARG A 12 9.45 -13.83 17.18
C ARG A 12 9.26 -14.02 18.69
N THR A 13 10.03 -14.91 19.34
CA THR A 13 9.94 -15.10 20.81
C THR A 13 10.39 -13.87 21.58
N TRP A 14 11.42 -13.15 21.13
CA TRP A 14 11.86 -11.92 21.77
C TRP A 14 10.81 -10.79 21.64
N LEU A 15 10.23 -10.62 20.45
CA LEU A 15 9.19 -9.60 20.21
C LEU A 15 7.89 -9.95 20.96
N GLY A 16 7.50 -11.22 20.97
CA GLY A 16 6.34 -11.71 21.71
C GLY A 16 6.49 -11.55 23.21
N ALA A 17 7.66 -11.79 23.75
CA ALA A 17 7.95 -11.58 25.17
C ALA A 17 7.86 -10.09 25.56
N ARG A 18 8.21 -9.17 24.67
CA ARG A 18 8.09 -7.72 24.90
C ARG A 18 6.68 -7.16 24.72
N LEU A 19 5.87 -7.78 23.86
CA LEU A 19 4.50 -7.34 23.53
C LEU A 19 3.41 -8.14 24.30
N GLY A 20 3.77 -8.80 25.39
CA GLY A 20 2.82 -9.53 26.22
C GLY A 20 2.37 -10.88 25.67
N GLY A 21 3.16 -11.51 24.78
CA GLY A 21 2.90 -12.85 24.28
C GLY A 21 1.91 -12.95 23.12
N ASP A 22 1.30 -11.85 22.68
CA ASP A 22 0.37 -11.85 21.54
C ASP A 22 1.11 -11.64 20.21
N PHE A 23 1.58 -12.74 19.63
CA PHE A 23 2.26 -12.74 18.33
C PHE A 23 1.37 -12.18 17.20
N ALA A 24 0.06 -12.42 17.26
CA ALA A 24 -0.89 -11.92 16.27
C ALA A 24 -1.00 -10.40 16.33
N LEU A 25 -0.83 -9.80 17.49
CA LEU A 25 -0.81 -8.34 17.66
C LEU A 25 0.48 -7.74 17.07
N GLY A 26 1.63 -8.35 17.33
CA GLY A 26 2.91 -7.92 16.78
C GLY A 26 2.93 -7.92 15.25
N ASP A 27 2.51 -9.01 14.63
CA ASP A 27 2.42 -9.13 13.17
C ASP A 27 1.47 -8.07 12.56
N ARG A 28 0.37 -7.74 13.25
CA ARG A 28 -0.57 -6.69 12.83
C ARG A 28 0.05 -5.29 12.88
N ILE A 29 0.73 -4.97 13.97
CA ILE A 29 1.38 -3.67 14.15
C ILE A 29 2.45 -3.48 13.07
N TRP A 30 3.29 -4.48 12.83
CA TRP A 30 4.32 -4.41 11.78
C TRP A 30 3.73 -4.19 10.40
N ARG A 31 2.64 -4.89 10.06
CA ARG A 31 1.96 -4.70 8.78
C ARG A 31 1.45 -3.27 8.63
N ARG A 32 0.85 -2.67 9.65
CA ARG A 32 0.41 -1.27 9.63
C ARG A 32 1.57 -0.30 9.46
N ILE A 33 2.69 -0.56 10.14
CA ILE A 33 3.90 0.24 9.99
C ILE A 33 4.40 0.18 8.54
N LEU A 34 4.45 -1.00 7.94
CA LEU A 34 4.90 -1.16 6.55
C LEU A 34 3.96 -0.45 5.55
N HIS A 35 2.64 -0.52 5.75
CA HIS A 35 1.69 0.23 4.92
C HIS A 35 1.86 1.74 5.11
N GLY A 36 2.02 2.21 6.35
CA GLY A 36 2.32 3.62 6.64
C GLY A 36 3.63 4.08 6.02
N LEU A 37 4.68 3.26 6.06
CA LEU A 37 5.95 3.54 5.37
C LEU A 37 5.77 3.61 3.85
N GLY A 38 4.86 2.81 3.29
CA GLY A 38 4.48 2.91 1.88
C GLY A 38 3.93 4.29 1.53
N ALA A 39 3.06 4.88 2.39
CA ALA A 39 2.60 6.26 2.23
C ALA A 39 3.77 7.26 2.32
N GLY A 40 4.82 6.96 3.09
CA GLY A 40 6.04 7.76 3.17
C GLY A 40 6.75 7.93 1.83
N ALA A 41 6.53 7.04 0.86
CA ALA A 41 7.08 7.18 -0.49
C ALA A 41 6.58 8.44 -1.21
N LEU A 42 5.45 9.03 -0.80
CA LEU A 42 4.95 10.31 -1.32
C LEU A 42 5.90 11.49 -1.04
N VAL A 43 6.84 11.34 -0.10
CA VAL A 43 7.95 12.30 0.11
C VAL A 43 8.72 12.55 -1.18
N TYR A 44 8.73 11.59 -2.11
CA TYR A 44 9.28 11.75 -3.46
C TYR A 44 8.88 13.07 -4.13
N TYR A 45 7.64 13.52 -3.96
CA TYR A 45 7.14 14.72 -4.62
C TYR A 45 7.62 16.03 -3.98
N VAL A 46 8.04 16.01 -2.72
CA VAL A 46 8.57 17.18 -2.00
C VAL A 46 10.10 17.23 -2.03
N LEU A 47 10.75 16.14 -2.42
CA LEU A 47 12.19 16.12 -2.59
C LEU A 47 12.58 16.95 -3.81
N PRO A 48 13.63 17.79 -3.71
CA PRO A 48 14.21 18.47 -4.87
C PRO A 48 14.70 17.45 -5.91
N THR A 49 14.69 17.83 -7.19
CA THR A 49 15.12 16.95 -8.30
C THR A 49 16.54 16.42 -8.10
N ASP A 50 17.41 17.24 -7.50
CA ASP A 50 18.83 16.97 -7.25
C ASP A 50 19.10 16.85 -5.75
N PHE A 51 18.26 16.07 -5.03
CA PHE A 51 18.34 15.94 -3.57
C PHE A 51 19.69 15.43 -3.07
N PHE A 52 20.33 14.55 -3.82
CA PHE A 52 21.72 14.22 -3.66
C PHE A 52 22.48 14.69 -4.90
N VAL A 53 23.59 15.37 -4.69
CA VAL A 53 24.54 15.78 -5.76
C VAL A 53 24.94 14.58 -6.67
N ILE A 54 24.55 13.37 -6.29
CA ILE A 54 25.01 12.11 -6.87
C ILE A 54 23.92 11.40 -7.69
N ALA A 55 22.60 11.63 -7.43
CA ALA A 55 21.55 10.88 -8.11
C ALA A 55 20.21 11.63 -8.22
N PRO A 56 19.49 11.50 -9.37
CA PRO A 56 18.13 11.96 -9.50
C PRO A 56 17.21 11.33 -8.46
N LYS A 57 16.16 12.04 -8.04
CA LYS A 57 15.21 11.52 -7.03
C LYS A 57 14.52 10.21 -7.43
N VAL A 58 14.39 9.95 -8.74
CA VAL A 58 13.84 8.69 -9.25
C VAL A 58 14.75 7.50 -8.91
N ASP A 59 16.06 7.70 -8.93
CA ASP A 59 17.03 6.64 -8.62
C ASP A 59 16.93 6.26 -7.13
N ILE A 60 16.64 7.22 -6.26
CA ILE A 60 16.40 6.96 -4.83
C ILE A 60 15.15 6.07 -4.66
N LEU A 61 14.08 6.40 -5.39
CA LEU A 61 12.85 5.62 -5.36
C LEU A 61 13.08 4.20 -5.88
N LEU A 62 13.81 4.07 -7.00
CA LEU A 62 14.15 2.78 -7.58
C LEU A 62 15.13 2.00 -6.69
N ALA A 63 16.08 2.65 -6.03
CA ALA A 63 16.96 2.01 -5.06
C ALA A 63 16.19 1.49 -3.85
N ALA A 64 15.20 2.25 -3.35
CA ALA A 64 14.31 1.79 -2.29
C ALA A 64 13.50 0.56 -2.72
N LEU A 65 12.95 0.57 -3.95
CA LEU A 65 12.28 -0.61 -4.51
C LEU A 65 13.23 -1.79 -4.65
N ALA A 66 14.44 -1.56 -5.17
CA ALA A 66 15.45 -2.61 -5.32
C ALA A 66 15.81 -3.24 -3.96
N ALA A 67 15.91 -2.43 -2.89
CA ALA A 67 16.14 -2.94 -1.53
C ALA A 67 14.98 -3.81 -1.03
N VAL A 68 13.73 -3.43 -1.31
CA VAL A 68 12.54 -4.24 -0.98
C VAL A 68 12.56 -5.57 -1.76
N LEU A 69 12.88 -5.54 -3.05
CA LEU A 69 12.95 -6.74 -3.88
C LEU A 69 14.13 -7.63 -3.50
N LEU A 70 15.27 -7.06 -3.11
CA LEU A 70 16.40 -7.80 -2.57
C LEU A 70 16.03 -8.49 -1.26
N LEU A 71 15.34 -7.81 -0.36
CA LEU A 71 14.83 -8.40 0.88
C LEU A 71 13.90 -9.59 0.59
N GLU A 72 13.02 -9.45 -0.40
CA GLU A 72 12.13 -10.52 -0.85
C GLU A 72 12.92 -11.71 -1.45
N LEU A 73 13.92 -11.44 -2.26
CA LEU A 73 14.81 -12.47 -2.80
C LEU A 73 15.55 -13.20 -1.68
N LEU A 74 16.14 -12.47 -0.73
CA LEU A 74 16.81 -13.06 0.43
C LEU A 74 15.86 -13.89 1.28
N ARG A 75 14.59 -13.47 1.41
CA ARG A 75 13.56 -14.28 2.07
C ARG A 75 13.41 -15.64 1.42
N HIS A 76 13.33 -15.69 0.10
CA HIS A 76 13.17 -16.95 -0.64
C HIS A 76 14.43 -17.79 -0.64
N VAL A 77 15.60 -17.20 -0.89
CA VAL A 77 16.87 -17.93 -1.05
C VAL A 77 17.49 -18.30 0.31
N ALA A 78 17.49 -17.37 1.27
CA ALA A 78 18.10 -17.58 2.57
C ALA A 78 17.11 -18.06 3.64
N GLY A 79 15.82 -18.19 3.32
CA GLY A 79 14.79 -18.60 4.28
C GLY A 79 14.58 -17.58 5.41
N LEU A 80 14.75 -16.28 5.13
CA LEU A 80 14.53 -15.23 6.12
C LEU A 80 13.05 -15.21 6.52
N GLU A 81 12.77 -15.25 7.80
CA GLU A 81 11.43 -15.05 8.32
C GLU A 81 11.16 -13.55 8.53
N ILE A 82 10.24 -13.02 7.73
CA ILE A 82 9.76 -11.64 7.88
C ILE A 82 8.46 -11.67 8.69
N PRO A 83 8.34 -10.92 9.78
CA PRO A 83 7.21 -11.01 10.72
C PRO A 83 5.83 -10.77 10.13
N THR A 84 5.73 -10.13 8.97
CA THR A 84 4.45 -9.76 8.33
C THR A 84 3.96 -10.78 7.31
N ILE A 85 4.76 -11.80 6.99
CA ILE A 85 4.44 -12.79 5.98
C ILE A 85 3.36 -13.74 6.50
N ARG A 86 2.28 -13.85 5.77
CA ARG A 86 1.19 -14.79 6.07
C ARG A 86 1.62 -16.22 5.67
N PRO A 87 1.10 -17.25 6.35
CA PRO A 87 1.44 -18.64 6.03
C PRO A 87 1.24 -19.00 4.56
N TYR A 88 0.23 -18.46 3.91
CA TYR A 88 -0.04 -18.71 2.49
C TYR A 88 0.89 -17.96 1.53
N GLU A 89 1.62 -16.94 2.01
CA GLU A 89 2.62 -16.19 1.25
C GLU A 89 4.02 -16.84 1.30
N ALA A 90 4.20 -17.91 2.08
CA ALA A 90 5.50 -18.54 2.27
C ALA A 90 6.17 -19.00 0.95
N GLY A 91 5.36 -19.43 -0.04
CA GLY A 91 5.84 -19.85 -1.37
C GLY A 91 5.57 -18.84 -2.48
N ARG A 92 5.19 -17.59 -2.16
CA ARG A 92 4.83 -16.54 -3.13
C ARG A 92 5.60 -15.27 -2.82
N ILE A 93 5.50 -14.28 -3.74
CA ILE A 93 5.98 -12.93 -3.48
C ILE A 93 5.12 -12.34 -2.35
N GLY A 94 5.79 -11.79 -1.34
CA GLY A 94 5.12 -11.16 -0.20
C GLY A 94 4.36 -9.90 -0.59
N SER A 95 3.19 -9.66 0.02
CA SER A 95 2.36 -8.48 -0.24
C SER A 95 3.15 -7.17 -0.12
N PHE A 96 4.11 -7.07 0.81
CA PHE A 96 4.93 -5.87 0.99
C PHE A 96 5.76 -5.52 -0.26
N ALA A 97 6.27 -6.54 -0.98
CA ALA A 97 7.05 -6.33 -2.19
C ALA A 97 6.13 -5.91 -3.35
N ILE A 98 4.97 -6.56 -3.47
CA ILE A 98 3.94 -6.22 -4.47
C ILE A 98 3.41 -4.81 -4.24
N PHE A 99 3.13 -4.44 -2.99
CA PHE A 99 2.71 -3.09 -2.61
C PHE A 99 3.78 -2.05 -2.94
N GLY A 100 5.06 -2.35 -2.66
CA GLY A 100 6.18 -1.49 -3.04
C GLY A 100 6.23 -1.24 -4.55
N ILE A 101 6.07 -2.29 -5.37
CA ILE A 101 6.00 -2.18 -6.83
C ILE A 101 4.83 -1.27 -7.24
N ALA A 102 3.63 -1.50 -6.69
CA ALA A 102 2.44 -0.74 -7.02
C ALA A 102 2.61 0.76 -6.70
N ILE A 103 3.16 1.08 -5.53
CA ILE A 103 3.45 2.47 -5.13
C ILE A 103 4.42 3.14 -6.10
N VAL A 104 5.55 2.48 -6.42
CA VAL A 104 6.55 3.05 -7.33
C VAL A 104 5.96 3.29 -8.71
N LEU A 105 5.19 2.33 -9.25
CA LEU A 105 4.50 2.50 -10.52
C LEU A 105 3.57 3.72 -10.51
N VAL A 106 2.76 3.87 -9.46
CA VAL A 106 1.86 5.02 -9.34
C VAL A 106 2.63 6.32 -9.22
N ILE A 107 3.68 6.39 -8.40
CA ILE A 107 4.47 7.61 -8.23
C ILE A 107 5.16 8.04 -9.53
N VAL A 108 5.64 7.08 -10.31
CA VAL A 108 6.35 7.37 -11.58
C VAL A 108 5.39 7.72 -12.71
N LEU A 109 4.23 7.04 -12.77
CA LEU A 109 3.32 7.14 -13.92
C LEU A 109 2.15 8.11 -13.71
N ALA A 110 1.75 8.37 -12.47
CA ALA A 110 0.59 9.21 -12.18
C ALA A 110 1.02 10.61 -11.69
N PRO A 111 0.23 11.65 -11.99
CA PRO A 111 0.44 12.98 -11.41
C PRO A 111 0.22 12.95 -9.90
N LEU A 112 0.90 13.86 -9.18
CA LEU A 112 0.88 13.98 -7.72
C LEU A 112 -0.52 13.83 -7.09
N PRO A 113 -1.60 14.48 -7.58
CA PRO A 113 -2.91 14.38 -6.94
C PRO A 113 -3.46 12.94 -6.96
N ILE A 114 -3.29 12.24 -8.08
CA ILE A 114 -3.73 10.85 -8.23
C ILE A 114 -2.87 9.93 -7.35
N ALA A 115 -1.55 10.11 -7.37
CA ALA A 115 -0.65 9.32 -6.54
C ALA A 115 -0.98 9.49 -5.05
N CYS A 116 -1.19 10.72 -4.58
CA CYS A 116 -1.61 10.98 -3.20
C CYS A 116 -2.95 10.32 -2.88
N ALA A 117 -3.95 10.46 -3.76
CA ALA A 117 -5.28 9.89 -3.55
C ALA A 117 -5.23 8.37 -3.35
N VAL A 118 -4.51 7.65 -4.21
CA VAL A 118 -4.51 6.18 -4.18
C VAL A 118 -3.53 5.61 -3.18
N VAL A 119 -2.35 6.20 -3.02
CA VAL A 119 -1.34 5.70 -2.06
C VAL A 119 -1.82 5.91 -0.63
N LEU A 120 -2.36 7.09 -0.30
CA LEU A 120 -2.96 7.32 1.03
C LEU A 120 -4.18 6.42 1.23
N GLY A 121 -5.05 6.31 0.22
CA GLY A 121 -6.21 5.42 0.27
C GLY A 121 -5.81 3.98 0.60
N THR A 122 -4.92 3.38 -0.16
CA THR A 122 -4.51 1.98 0.06
C THR A 122 -3.76 1.81 1.37
N ALA A 123 -2.77 2.68 1.67
CA ALA A 123 -1.93 2.55 2.84
C ALA A 123 -2.71 2.59 4.18
N PHE A 124 -3.80 3.33 4.25
CA PHE A 124 -4.57 3.46 5.48
C PHE A 124 -5.86 2.65 5.48
N VAL A 125 -6.49 2.44 4.31
CA VAL A 125 -7.79 1.76 4.25
C VAL A 125 -7.65 0.24 4.25
N ASP A 126 -6.62 -0.36 3.62
CA ASP A 126 -6.43 -1.81 3.72
C ASP A 126 -6.24 -2.28 5.19
N PRO A 127 -5.37 -1.66 6.00
CA PRO A 127 -5.29 -2.01 7.41
C PRO A 127 -6.61 -1.78 8.18
N LEU A 128 -7.33 -0.68 7.86
CA LEU A 128 -8.62 -0.38 8.47
C LEU A 128 -9.66 -1.45 8.15
N ALA A 129 -9.83 -1.79 6.88
CA ALA A 129 -10.74 -2.83 6.42
C ALA A 129 -10.43 -4.19 7.06
N GLY A 130 -9.13 -4.51 7.19
CA GLY A 130 -8.68 -5.72 7.88
C GLY A 130 -9.09 -5.78 9.35
N GLU A 131 -9.14 -4.65 10.05
CA GLU A 131 -9.59 -4.61 11.44
C GLU A 131 -11.12 -4.61 11.55
N LEU A 132 -11.81 -3.87 10.69
CA LEU A 132 -13.27 -3.83 10.70
C LEU A 132 -13.89 -5.21 10.46
N ARG A 133 -13.29 -6.03 9.57
CA ARG A 133 -13.73 -7.42 9.32
C ARG A 133 -13.59 -8.36 10.52
N ARG A 134 -12.88 -7.97 11.56
CA ARG A 134 -12.73 -8.76 12.80
C ARG A 134 -13.79 -8.44 13.84
N LEU A 135 -14.58 -7.40 13.63
CA LEU A 135 -15.68 -7.07 14.54
C LEU A 135 -16.73 -8.17 14.51
N PRO A 136 -17.36 -8.46 15.67
CA PRO A 136 -18.30 -9.61 15.78
C PRO A 136 -19.56 -9.49 14.93
N ASP A 137 -19.93 -8.27 14.55
CA ASP A 137 -21.11 -7.99 13.72
C ASP A 137 -20.76 -6.87 12.72
N PRO A 138 -20.15 -7.21 11.59
CA PRO A 138 -19.69 -6.19 10.64
C PRO A 138 -20.86 -5.52 9.89
N ARG A 139 -22.06 -6.13 9.78
CA ARG A 139 -23.27 -5.58 9.08
C ARG A 139 -22.98 -4.67 7.89
N GLY A 140 -21.90 -4.92 7.16
CA GLY A 140 -21.43 -4.06 6.08
C GLY A 140 -20.69 -2.79 6.55
N LEU A 141 -20.40 -2.64 7.84
CA LEU A 141 -19.62 -1.52 8.37
C LEU A 141 -18.21 -1.49 7.80
N ASP A 142 -17.60 -2.65 7.58
CA ASP A 142 -16.31 -2.78 6.95
C ASP A 142 -16.29 -2.11 5.57
N VAL A 143 -17.33 -2.33 4.76
CA VAL A 143 -17.48 -1.75 3.42
C VAL A 143 -17.74 -0.26 3.50
N THR A 144 -18.72 0.13 4.32
CA THR A 144 -19.15 1.54 4.41
C THR A 144 -18.03 2.42 4.96
N LEU A 145 -17.35 1.99 6.03
CA LEU A 145 -16.26 2.75 6.63
C LEU A 145 -15.01 2.75 5.74
N SER A 146 -14.69 1.64 5.08
CA SER A 146 -13.58 1.60 4.11
C SER A 146 -13.86 2.51 2.93
N PHE A 147 -15.07 2.50 2.39
CA PHE A 147 -15.49 3.40 1.33
C PHE A 147 -15.37 4.86 1.76
N ALA A 148 -15.94 5.23 2.91
CA ALA A 148 -15.91 6.59 3.40
C ALA A 148 -14.48 7.08 3.70
N ALA A 149 -13.65 6.23 4.33
CA ALA A 149 -12.26 6.55 4.62
C ALA A 149 -11.44 6.73 3.34
N TYR A 150 -11.60 5.83 2.35
CA TYR A 150 -10.91 5.96 1.07
C TYR A 150 -11.35 7.23 0.33
N ALA A 151 -12.65 7.50 0.28
CA ALA A 151 -13.18 8.71 -0.35
C ALA A 151 -12.64 9.98 0.30
N ALA A 152 -12.56 10.03 1.63
CA ALA A 152 -11.99 11.16 2.36
C ALA A 152 -10.50 11.36 2.03
N LEU A 153 -9.69 10.30 2.07
CA LEU A 153 -8.26 10.37 1.75
C LEU A 153 -8.02 10.72 0.28
N ALA A 154 -8.78 10.12 -0.64
CA ALA A 154 -8.71 10.47 -2.05
C ALA A 154 -9.11 11.92 -2.30
N PHE A 155 -10.16 12.40 -1.64
CA PHE A 155 -10.55 13.81 -1.72
C PHE A 155 -9.44 14.75 -1.22
N VAL A 156 -8.79 14.43 -0.11
CA VAL A 156 -7.62 15.20 0.39
C VAL A 156 -6.50 15.20 -0.65
N GLY A 157 -6.17 14.04 -1.24
CA GLY A 157 -5.17 13.94 -2.30
C GLY A 157 -5.48 14.81 -3.50
N LEU A 158 -6.72 14.78 -3.98
CA LEU A 158 -7.16 15.50 -5.18
C LEU A 158 -7.40 17.00 -4.92
N ALA A 159 -8.22 17.33 -3.91
CA ALA A 159 -8.67 18.69 -3.68
C ALA A 159 -7.68 19.54 -2.88
N VAL A 160 -7.09 18.97 -1.81
CA VAL A 160 -6.23 19.75 -0.91
C VAL A 160 -4.79 19.76 -1.41
N ILE A 161 -4.21 18.56 -1.68
CA ILE A 161 -2.82 18.47 -2.14
C ILE A 161 -2.71 18.86 -3.62
N GLY A 162 -3.60 18.28 -4.44
CA GLY A 162 -3.62 18.50 -5.88
C GLY A 162 -4.23 19.83 -6.32
N ARG A 163 -4.97 20.50 -5.42
CA ARG A 163 -5.68 21.77 -5.68
C ARG A 163 -6.64 21.69 -6.87
N TRP A 164 -7.21 20.50 -7.12
CA TRP A 164 -8.23 20.33 -8.15
C TRP A 164 -9.57 20.90 -7.71
N PRO A 165 -10.48 21.23 -8.65
CA PRO A 165 -11.81 21.76 -8.31
C PRO A 165 -12.56 20.83 -7.36
N VAL A 166 -13.11 21.39 -6.29
CA VAL A 166 -13.73 20.64 -5.17
C VAL A 166 -14.79 19.65 -5.66
N VAL A 167 -15.68 20.09 -6.56
CA VAL A 167 -16.78 19.25 -7.07
C VAL A 167 -16.23 18.08 -7.88
N ALA A 168 -15.26 18.32 -8.77
CA ALA A 168 -14.61 17.25 -9.54
C ALA A 168 -13.86 16.29 -8.63
N SER A 169 -13.11 16.81 -7.66
CA SER A 169 -12.39 16.01 -6.67
C SER A 169 -13.32 15.13 -5.85
N ALA A 170 -14.47 15.64 -5.43
CA ALA A 170 -15.45 14.85 -4.69
C ALA A 170 -16.00 13.70 -5.55
N GLY A 171 -16.40 13.98 -6.80
CA GLY A 171 -16.87 12.94 -7.72
C GLY A 171 -15.82 11.87 -8.00
N LEU A 172 -14.59 12.29 -8.31
CA LEU A 172 -13.47 11.39 -8.57
C LEU A 172 -13.08 10.57 -7.33
N ALA A 173 -13.11 11.17 -6.14
CA ALA A 173 -12.84 10.46 -4.89
C ALA A 173 -13.88 9.37 -4.60
N LEU A 174 -15.16 9.62 -4.86
CA LEU A 174 -16.21 8.62 -4.73
C LEU A 174 -16.02 7.47 -5.73
N VAL A 175 -15.68 7.77 -6.98
CA VAL A 175 -15.39 6.75 -7.99
C VAL A 175 -14.17 5.92 -7.60
N ALA A 176 -13.07 6.56 -7.19
CA ALA A 176 -11.86 5.85 -6.75
C ALA A 176 -12.15 4.92 -5.57
N SER A 177 -12.94 5.40 -4.60
CA SER A 177 -13.34 4.63 -3.43
C SER A 177 -14.21 3.42 -3.81
N ALA A 178 -15.20 3.62 -4.68
CA ALA A 178 -16.05 2.52 -5.17
C ALA A 178 -15.21 1.44 -5.87
N VAL A 179 -14.27 1.85 -6.73
CA VAL A 179 -13.37 0.95 -7.44
C VAL A 179 -12.46 0.23 -6.46
N ALA A 180 -11.81 0.94 -5.52
CA ALA A 180 -10.90 0.33 -4.54
C ALA A 180 -11.60 -0.74 -3.70
N VAL A 181 -12.78 -0.44 -3.16
CA VAL A 181 -13.57 -1.39 -2.36
C VAL A 181 -14.09 -2.55 -3.22
N ALA A 182 -14.43 -2.29 -4.49
CA ALA A 182 -14.91 -3.34 -5.39
C ALA A 182 -13.79 -4.35 -5.73
N VAL A 183 -12.56 -3.88 -5.96
CA VAL A 183 -11.43 -4.76 -6.34
C VAL A 183 -10.80 -5.47 -5.15
N GLU A 184 -10.98 -4.97 -3.93
CA GLU A 184 -10.50 -5.62 -2.70
C GLU A 184 -11.27 -6.90 -2.36
N ARG A 185 -12.57 -6.96 -2.71
CA ARG A 185 -13.48 -8.04 -2.30
C ARG A 185 -13.23 -9.40 -2.94
N PRO A 186 -13.08 -9.50 -4.28
CA PRO A 186 -12.80 -10.78 -4.89
C PRO A 186 -11.34 -11.15 -4.64
N LYS A 187 -11.09 -11.97 -3.61
CA LYS A 187 -9.74 -12.49 -3.36
C LYS A 187 -9.32 -13.43 -4.47
N VAL A 188 -8.70 -12.86 -5.47
CA VAL A 188 -8.16 -13.61 -6.60
C VAL A 188 -6.82 -14.20 -6.14
N TRP A 189 -6.74 -15.52 -6.06
CA TRP A 189 -5.62 -16.24 -5.43
C TRP A 189 -4.23 -15.94 -6.05
N TRP A 190 -4.15 -15.44 -7.28
CA TRP A 190 -2.93 -15.12 -8.02
C TRP A 190 -2.65 -13.60 -8.13
N LEU A 191 -3.59 -12.76 -7.70
CA LEU A 191 -3.43 -11.29 -7.70
C LEU A 191 -3.55 -10.78 -6.26
N ASP A 192 -2.58 -9.95 -5.88
CA ASP A 192 -2.57 -9.32 -4.56
C ASP A 192 -3.58 -8.18 -4.49
N ASP A 193 -4.32 -8.11 -3.39
CA ASP A 193 -5.33 -7.07 -3.14
C ASP A 193 -4.69 -5.67 -3.06
N ASP A 194 -3.49 -5.54 -2.47
CA ASP A 194 -2.77 -4.26 -2.37
C ASP A 194 -2.40 -3.70 -3.74
N LEU A 195 -2.03 -4.58 -4.69
CA LEU A 195 -1.77 -4.19 -6.09
C LEU A 195 -3.03 -3.63 -6.75
N LEU A 196 -4.13 -4.36 -6.64
CA LEU A 196 -5.40 -3.98 -7.27
C LEU A 196 -5.96 -2.69 -6.68
N MET A 197 -5.97 -2.56 -5.34
CA MET A 197 -6.45 -1.37 -4.65
C MET A 197 -5.62 -0.12 -4.96
N THR A 198 -4.38 -0.29 -5.41
CA THR A 198 -3.49 0.82 -5.78
C THR A 198 -3.57 1.14 -7.27
N LEU A 199 -3.38 0.15 -8.14
CA LEU A 199 -3.25 0.40 -9.59
C LEU A 199 -4.59 0.64 -10.28
N VAL A 200 -5.66 -0.08 -9.91
CA VAL A 200 -6.94 0.05 -10.62
C VAL A 200 -7.59 1.41 -10.36
N PRO A 201 -7.71 1.89 -9.10
CA PRO A 201 -8.19 3.26 -8.85
C PRO A 201 -7.29 4.33 -9.49
N ALA A 202 -5.95 4.14 -9.51
CA ALA A 202 -5.04 5.07 -10.16
C ALA A 202 -5.32 5.17 -11.66
N ALA A 203 -5.47 4.05 -12.34
CA ALA A 203 -5.80 4.00 -13.77
C ALA A 203 -7.16 4.64 -14.07
N VAL A 204 -8.18 4.33 -13.26
CA VAL A 204 -9.52 4.92 -13.42
C VAL A 204 -9.48 6.42 -13.20
N LEU A 205 -8.81 6.90 -12.14
CA LEU A 205 -8.64 8.33 -11.90
C LEU A 205 -7.90 9.01 -13.05
N TYR A 206 -6.83 8.41 -13.56
CA TYR A 206 -6.07 8.96 -14.69
C TYR A 206 -6.95 9.10 -15.93
N LEU A 207 -7.68 8.05 -16.29
CA LEU A 207 -8.55 8.04 -17.47
C LEU A 207 -9.71 9.06 -17.35
N LEU A 208 -10.24 9.27 -16.16
CA LEU A 208 -11.33 10.23 -15.94
C LEU A 208 -10.83 11.66 -15.77
N ALA A 209 -9.68 11.86 -15.12
CA ALA A 209 -9.17 13.19 -14.84
C ALA A 209 -8.63 13.91 -16.10
N VAL A 210 -7.97 13.19 -17.00
CA VAL A 210 -7.42 13.77 -18.23
C VAL A 210 -8.51 14.50 -19.05
N PRO A 211 -9.65 13.87 -19.41
CA PRO A 211 -10.69 14.56 -20.17
C PRO A 211 -11.47 15.59 -19.35
N VAL A 212 -11.70 15.35 -18.05
CA VAL A 212 -12.51 16.24 -17.18
C VAL A 212 -11.76 17.52 -16.85
N LEU A 213 -10.47 17.44 -16.58
CA LEU A 213 -9.64 18.56 -16.14
C LEU A 213 -8.76 19.14 -17.26
N ARG A 214 -8.82 18.55 -18.47
CA ARG A 214 -7.96 18.91 -19.62
C ARG A 214 -6.48 18.94 -19.25
N LEU A 215 -6.06 18.00 -18.43
CA LEU A 215 -4.67 17.85 -18.06
C LEU A 215 -3.86 17.41 -19.29
N PRO A 216 -2.62 17.90 -19.46
CA PRO A 216 -1.72 17.36 -20.46
C PRO A 216 -1.48 15.87 -20.17
N ALA A 217 -1.51 15.06 -21.21
CA ALA A 217 -1.23 13.62 -21.13
C ALA A 217 0.24 13.36 -20.85
#